data_4f49bf6a3a14f8ea74529c9c6ab1eaf8
#
_entry.id   4f49bf6a3a14f8ea74529c9c6ab1eaf8
#
_cell.length_a   1.000
_cell.length_b   1.000
_cell.length_c   1.000
_cell.angle_alpha   90.00
_cell.angle_beta   90.00
_cell.angle_gamma   90.00
#
_symmetry.space_group_name_H-M   'P 1'
#
loop_
_entity.id
_entity.type
_entity.pdbx_description
1 polymer ?
#
loop_
_entity_poly.entity_id
_entity_poly.type
_entity_poly.pdbx_seq_one_letter_code
_entity_poly.pdbx_strand_id
1 'polypeptide(L)'
;MVGLVQLSVFGADKAPDTLLGSCGPQPGVACRLIWDLSHDGRAAALTNEYLAGPLNVVLRVLFVVLLALICQALVHRLINRLTERAAQSLLPQFRNGMAGSLRAVPTRATARRLGLGRLRRQRGGAAASPPPSPELADAQAAQAAAAGRSELTTQGAIDGAAAQAETALVDERRKQRVRALGAILRSGASVTIFAIAGFVILGDLSINLAPLLASAGVVGVAVGFGAQSLVRDYLAGIFMLVEDQYGVGDAITVGDASGTVENVTLRITRVRDVNGVVWHIRNGAIETVGNESQGWARAVIDFPVPYEADLAAIMTLLTQAGMRMWNDPAWRSVMLEAPEVWGAQEIVGTKVIMRMVAKTAPLRQWGVERELRARLKTALQEAGIPPVAVAD
;
A
#
# COMPACT_ATOMS: atom_id res chain seq x y z
N MET A 1 -0.03 -68.64 18.13
CA MET A 1 -1.11 -69.54 17.79
C MET A 1 -1.09 -69.75 16.30
N VAL A 2 -0.78 -70.91 15.89
CA VAL A 2 -0.52 -71.43 14.54
C VAL A 2 -1.86 -71.54 13.82
N GLY A 3 -2.10 -70.79 12.75
CA GLY A 3 -3.29 -70.91 11.89
C GLY A 3 -2.92 -71.66 10.62
N LEU A 4 -3.48 -72.82 10.50
CA LEU A 4 -3.37 -73.79 9.45
C LEU A 4 -3.57 -73.21 8.05
N VAL A 5 -2.55 -73.42 7.20
CA VAL A 5 -2.65 -73.35 5.74
C VAL A 5 -3.52 -74.54 5.28
N GLN A 6 -4.75 -74.27 4.87
CA GLN A 6 -5.60 -75.23 4.19
C GLN A 6 -5.29 -75.24 2.69
N LEU A 7 -4.46 -76.17 2.27
CA LEU A 7 -4.36 -76.59 0.87
C LEU A 7 -5.70 -77.19 0.45
N SER A 8 -6.54 -76.44 -0.21
CA SER A 8 -7.69 -76.97 -0.90
C SER A 8 -7.26 -77.60 -2.24
N VAL A 9 -7.38 -78.91 -2.30
CA VAL A 9 -7.21 -79.76 -3.43
C VAL A 9 -7.98 -79.27 -4.66
N PHE A 10 -7.32 -79.25 -5.82
CA PHE A 10 -7.92 -78.98 -7.12
C PHE A 10 -9.12 -79.95 -7.39
N GLY A 11 -10.33 -79.51 -7.07
CA GLY A 11 -11.56 -79.98 -7.60
C GLY A 11 -11.82 -79.32 -8.95
N ALA A 12 -12.13 -80.10 -9.97
CA ALA A 12 -12.59 -79.66 -11.27
C ALA A 12 -13.97 -78.97 -11.13
N ASP A 13 -14.01 -77.74 -10.62
CA ASP A 13 -15.24 -76.96 -10.54
C ASP A 13 -15.64 -76.45 -11.93
N LYS A 14 -16.88 -76.75 -12.32
CA LYS A 14 -17.57 -76.22 -13.50
C LYS A 14 -17.46 -74.71 -13.47
N ALA A 15 -17.07 -74.13 -14.60
CA ALA A 15 -17.02 -72.71 -14.77
C ALA A 15 -18.36 -72.07 -14.34
N PRO A 16 -18.38 -71.01 -13.56
CA PRO A 16 -19.60 -70.32 -13.17
C PRO A 16 -20.30 -69.78 -14.41
N ASP A 17 -21.52 -70.22 -14.69
CA ASP A 17 -22.31 -69.87 -15.89
C ASP A 17 -23.00 -68.48 -15.76
N THR A 18 -22.64 -67.70 -14.78
CA THR A 18 -23.21 -66.34 -14.57
C THR A 18 -22.13 -65.27 -14.48
N LEU A 19 -22.42 -64.07 -15.01
CA LEU A 19 -21.53 -62.90 -14.97
C LEU A 19 -21.05 -62.58 -13.54
N LEU A 20 -21.96 -62.66 -12.55
CA LEU A 20 -21.67 -62.44 -11.14
C LEU A 20 -20.76 -63.51 -10.52
N GLY A 21 -20.88 -64.79 -10.98
CA GLY A 21 -20.01 -65.83 -10.51
C GLY A 21 -18.60 -65.77 -11.09
N SER A 22 -18.45 -65.26 -12.30
CA SER A 22 -17.15 -65.09 -12.99
C SER A 22 -16.43 -63.80 -12.69
N CYS A 23 -17.17 -62.72 -12.50
CA CYS A 23 -16.62 -61.37 -12.35
C CYS A 23 -16.78 -60.74 -10.95
N GLY A 24 -17.42 -61.45 -10.00
CA GLY A 24 -17.70 -60.99 -8.65
C GLY A 24 -18.86 -60.01 -8.57
N PRO A 25 -19.18 -59.47 -7.33
CA PRO A 25 -20.36 -58.65 -7.07
C PRO A 25 -20.30 -57.23 -7.72
N GLN A 26 -19.13 -56.78 -8.15
CA GLN A 26 -18.94 -55.51 -8.88
C GLN A 26 -18.07 -55.74 -10.12
N PRO A 27 -18.64 -56.27 -11.21
CA PRO A 27 -17.88 -56.61 -12.41
C PRO A 27 -17.29 -55.36 -13.07
N GLY A 28 -15.96 -55.33 -13.25
CA GLY A 28 -15.25 -54.28 -13.98
C GLY A 28 -15.67 -54.25 -15.46
N VAL A 29 -15.45 -53.09 -16.12
CA VAL A 29 -15.84 -52.87 -17.52
C VAL A 29 -15.22 -53.90 -18.45
N ALA A 30 -13.95 -54.25 -18.23
CA ALA A 30 -13.25 -55.25 -19.03
C ALA A 30 -13.86 -56.66 -18.89
N CYS A 31 -14.26 -57.05 -17.67
CA CYS A 31 -14.90 -58.33 -17.43
C CYS A 31 -16.26 -58.42 -18.10
N ARG A 32 -17.08 -57.38 -18.06
CA ARG A 32 -18.37 -57.30 -18.77
C ARG A 32 -18.21 -57.44 -20.28
N LEU A 33 -17.24 -56.71 -20.84
CA LEU A 33 -17.01 -56.68 -22.29
C LEU A 33 -16.55 -58.04 -22.82
N ILE A 34 -15.71 -58.74 -22.09
CA ILE A 34 -15.28 -60.11 -22.48
C ILE A 34 -16.39 -61.15 -22.25
N TRP A 35 -17.18 -61.00 -21.19
CA TRP A 35 -18.36 -61.84 -20.98
C TRP A 35 -19.37 -61.70 -22.13
N ASP A 36 -19.64 -60.45 -22.55
CA ASP A 36 -20.58 -60.15 -23.65
C ASP A 36 -20.07 -60.64 -25.01
N LEU A 37 -18.75 -60.67 -25.21
CA LEU A 37 -18.13 -61.08 -26.45
C LEU A 37 -17.90 -62.65 -26.54
N SER A 38 -17.52 -63.29 -25.44
CA SER A 38 -17.08 -64.72 -25.48
C SER A 38 -18.00 -65.67 -24.75
N HIS A 39 -18.85 -65.18 -23.81
CA HIS A 39 -19.68 -65.97 -22.89
C HIS A 39 -18.91 -67.10 -22.14
N ASP A 40 -17.57 -66.97 -22.06
CA ASP A 40 -16.69 -67.86 -21.37
C ASP A 40 -16.32 -67.34 -19.98
N GLY A 41 -16.87 -68.00 -18.94
CA GLY A 41 -16.65 -67.57 -17.55
C GLY A 41 -15.19 -67.64 -17.09
N ARG A 42 -14.38 -68.55 -17.69
CA ARG A 42 -12.95 -68.66 -17.36
C ARG A 42 -12.16 -67.52 -17.98
N ALA A 43 -12.44 -67.18 -19.22
CA ALA A 43 -11.81 -66.06 -19.88
C ALA A 43 -12.16 -64.68 -19.17
N ALA A 44 -13.41 -64.50 -18.77
CA ALA A 44 -13.87 -63.35 -18.01
C ALA A 44 -13.23 -63.26 -16.61
N ALA A 45 -13.12 -64.39 -15.88
CA ALA A 45 -12.48 -64.42 -14.57
C ALA A 45 -10.98 -64.17 -14.64
N LEU A 46 -10.25 -64.77 -15.59
CA LEU A 46 -8.84 -64.49 -15.82
C LEU A 46 -8.60 -63.01 -16.21
N THR A 47 -9.47 -62.43 -17.02
CA THR A 47 -9.37 -61.00 -17.39
C THR A 47 -9.62 -60.07 -16.20
N ASN A 48 -10.55 -60.46 -15.30
CA ASN A 48 -10.79 -59.67 -14.09
C ASN A 48 -9.60 -59.75 -13.13
N GLU A 49 -8.96 -60.91 -13.01
CA GLU A 49 -7.84 -61.09 -12.09
C GLU A 49 -6.53 -60.47 -12.61
N TYR A 50 -6.20 -60.63 -13.90
CA TYR A 50 -4.91 -60.19 -14.46
C TYR A 50 -4.94 -58.87 -15.24
N LEU A 51 -6.08 -58.49 -15.87
CA LEU A 51 -6.16 -57.26 -16.65
C LEU A 51 -7.02 -56.16 -15.98
N ALA A 52 -8.10 -56.49 -15.30
CA ALA A 52 -8.99 -55.47 -14.79
C ALA A 52 -8.37 -54.70 -13.61
N GLY A 53 -7.54 -55.34 -12.78
CA GLY A 53 -6.82 -54.71 -11.70
C GLY A 53 -5.86 -53.61 -12.21
N PRO A 54 -4.84 -53.95 -13.02
CA PRO A 54 -3.89 -52.98 -13.54
C PRO A 54 -4.55 -51.97 -14.49
N LEU A 55 -5.54 -52.35 -15.29
CA LEU A 55 -6.25 -51.45 -16.20
C LEU A 55 -7.05 -50.37 -15.42
N ASN A 56 -7.70 -50.74 -14.31
CA ASN A 56 -8.38 -49.78 -13.45
C ASN A 56 -7.41 -48.76 -12.81
N VAL A 57 -6.24 -49.23 -12.36
CA VAL A 57 -5.20 -48.30 -11.81
C VAL A 57 -4.74 -47.36 -12.92
N VAL A 58 -4.44 -47.84 -14.12
CA VAL A 58 -4.03 -47.00 -15.26
C VAL A 58 -5.12 -45.99 -15.62
N LEU A 59 -6.38 -46.39 -15.68
CA LEU A 59 -7.52 -45.51 -15.95
C LEU A 59 -7.67 -44.43 -14.87
N ARG A 60 -7.52 -44.77 -13.59
CA ARG A 60 -7.55 -43.82 -12.49
C ARG A 60 -6.41 -42.83 -12.57
N VAL A 61 -5.18 -43.28 -12.80
CA VAL A 61 -4.02 -42.42 -12.98
C VAL A 61 -4.22 -41.47 -14.15
N LEU A 62 -4.71 -41.98 -15.29
CA LEU A 62 -5.01 -41.17 -16.46
C LEU A 62 -6.07 -40.08 -16.15
N PHE A 63 -7.12 -40.49 -15.43
CA PHE A 63 -8.17 -39.55 -14.98
C PHE A 63 -7.64 -38.49 -14.05
N VAL A 64 -6.81 -38.82 -13.06
CA VAL A 64 -6.20 -37.87 -12.13
C VAL A 64 -5.29 -36.92 -12.88
N VAL A 65 -4.46 -37.40 -13.82
CA VAL A 65 -3.60 -36.53 -14.65
C VAL A 65 -4.44 -35.60 -15.52
N LEU A 66 -5.49 -36.09 -16.17
CA LEU A 66 -6.39 -35.28 -16.98
C LEU A 66 -7.07 -34.21 -16.13
N LEU A 67 -7.56 -34.58 -14.96
CA LEU A 67 -8.18 -33.62 -14.01
C LEU A 67 -7.19 -32.55 -13.55
N ALA A 68 -5.94 -32.95 -13.24
CA ALA A 68 -4.88 -32.00 -12.86
C ALA A 68 -4.57 -31.03 -14.00
N LEU A 69 -4.49 -31.49 -15.25
CA LEU A 69 -4.27 -30.65 -16.42
C LEU A 69 -5.44 -29.67 -16.66
N ILE A 70 -6.68 -30.14 -16.51
CA ILE A 70 -7.88 -29.29 -16.61
C ILE A 70 -7.87 -28.25 -15.51
N CYS A 71 -7.62 -28.64 -14.26
CA CYS A 71 -7.55 -27.75 -13.11
C CYS A 71 -6.44 -26.70 -13.30
N GLN A 72 -5.26 -27.10 -13.74
CA GLN A 72 -4.15 -26.21 -14.09
C GLN A 72 -4.56 -25.20 -15.18
N ALA A 73 -5.17 -25.67 -16.27
CA ALA A 73 -5.61 -24.80 -17.36
C ALA A 73 -6.66 -23.78 -16.89
N LEU A 74 -7.60 -24.19 -16.04
CA LEU A 74 -8.61 -23.30 -15.45
C LEU A 74 -7.99 -22.25 -14.52
N VAL A 75 -7.11 -22.68 -13.61
CA VAL A 75 -6.42 -21.78 -12.69
C VAL A 75 -5.53 -20.80 -13.46
N HIS A 76 -4.78 -21.24 -14.47
CA HIS A 76 -4.00 -20.36 -15.31
C HIS A 76 -4.85 -19.35 -16.08
N ARG A 77 -6.01 -19.78 -16.62
CA ARG A 77 -6.96 -18.85 -17.26
C ARG A 77 -7.52 -17.83 -16.29
N LEU A 78 -7.84 -18.26 -15.07
CA LEU A 78 -8.34 -17.36 -14.02
C LEU A 78 -7.27 -16.33 -13.61
N ILE A 79 -6.04 -16.78 -13.36
CA ILE A 79 -4.92 -15.89 -13.02
C ILE A 79 -4.68 -14.87 -14.15
N ASN A 80 -4.66 -15.33 -15.41
CA ASN A 80 -4.49 -14.43 -16.56
C ASN A 80 -5.61 -13.38 -16.64
N ARG A 81 -6.87 -13.80 -16.48
CA ARG A 81 -8.02 -12.86 -16.49
C ARG A 81 -7.94 -11.84 -15.35
N LEU A 82 -7.54 -12.26 -14.15
CA LEU A 82 -7.39 -11.37 -13.00
C LEU A 82 -6.24 -10.40 -13.19
N THR A 83 -5.10 -10.86 -13.70
CA THR A 83 -3.94 -10.01 -13.96
C THR A 83 -4.20 -8.99 -15.08
N GLU A 84 -4.92 -9.37 -16.13
CA GLU A 84 -5.33 -8.46 -17.22
C GLU A 84 -6.33 -7.39 -16.71
N ARG A 85 -7.32 -7.80 -15.92
CA ARG A 85 -8.28 -6.86 -15.30
C ARG A 85 -7.58 -5.91 -14.34
N ALA A 86 -6.69 -6.40 -13.49
CA ALA A 86 -5.90 -5.56 -12.59
C ALA A 86 -5.02 -4.56 -13.34
N ALA A 87 -4.49 -4.93 -14.51
CA ALA A 87 -3.75 -4.01 -15.36
C ALA A 87 -4.62 -2.92 -16.00
N GLN A 88 -5.90 -3.22 -16.27
CA GLN A 88 -6.84 -2.29 -16.94
C GLN A 88 -7.63 -1.41 -15.96
N SER A 89 -8.06 -1.93 -14.82
CA SER A 89 -8.95 -1.23 -13.89
C SER A 89 -8.28 -0.09 -13.10
N LEU A 90 -6.96 -0.08 -13.03
CA LEU A 90 -6.20 0.92 -12.28
C LEU A 90 -5.81 2.16 -13.13
N LEU A 91 -6.10 2.17 -14.43
CA LEU A 91 -5.80 3.27 -15.34
C LEU A 91 -6.69 4.53 -15.16
N PRO A 92 -8.00 4.44 -14.84
CA PRO A 92 -8.85 5.64 -14.78
C PRO A 92 -8.69 6.47 -13.50
N GLN A 93 -8.37 5.87 -12.35
CA GLN A 93 -8.37 6.60 -11.07
C GLN A 93 -7.23 7.61 -10.93
N PHE A 94 -6.04 7.31 -11.47
CA PHE A 94 -4.90 8.23 -11.42
C PHE A 94 -5.00 9.37 -12.43
N ARG A 95 -5.64 9.16 -13.58
CA ARG A 95 -5.85 10.20 -14.59
C ARG A 95 -6.81 11.29 -14.11
N ASN A 96 -7.83 10.93 -13.32
CA ASN A 96 -8.79 11.89 -12.76
C ASN A 96 -8.23 12.66 -11.55
N GLY A 97 -7.33 12.07 -10.75
CA GLY A 97 -6.67 12.73 -9.63
C GLY A 97 -5.66 13.79 -10.07
N MET A 98 -4.85 13.53 -11.11
CA MET A 98 -3.90 14.52 -11.64
C MET A 98 -4.59 15.63 -12.46
N ALA A 99 -5.64 15.32 -13.20
CA ALA A 99 -6.39 16.33 -13.94
C ALA A 99 -7.14 17.31 -13.02
N GLY A 100 -7.50 16.88 -11.81
CA GLY A 100 -8.11 17.74 -10.79
C GLY A 100 -7.11 18.70 -10.14
N SER A 101 -5.88 18.27 -9.89
CA SER A 101 -4.85 19.11 -9.24
C SER A 101 -4.23 20.16 -10.18
N LEU A 102 -4.17 19.89 -11.49
CA LEU A 102 -3.68 20.85 -12.49
C LEU A 102 -4.72 21.92 -12.88
N ARG A 103 -6.01 21.74 -12.55
CA ARG A 103 -7.07 22.71 -12.82
C ARG A 103 -7.19 23.83 -11.77
N ALA A 104 -6.47 23.76 -10.68
CA ALA A 104 -6.56 24.72 -9.56
C ALA A 104 -5.43 25.75 -9.50
N VAL A 105 -4.68 25.98 -10.58
CA VAL A 105 -3.85 27.18 -10.69
C VAL A 105 -4.66 28.26 -11.41
N PRO A 106 -5.20 29.26 -10.72
CA PRO A 106 -5.85 30.37 -11.37
C PRO A 106 -4.77 31.25 -12.03
N THR A 107 -4.47 31.02 -13.29
CA THR A 107 -3.78 31.98 -14.14
C THR A 107 -4.70 33.14 -14.45
N ARG A 108 -4.98 33.99 -13.46
CA ARG A 108 -5.59 35.30 -13.70
C ARG A 108 -5.03 36.35 -12.74
N ALA A 109 -4.35 37.33 -13.35
CA ALA A 109 -4.25 38.68 -12.89
C ALA A 109 -3.40 38.99 -11.63
N THR A 110 -2.07 38.81 -11.72
CA THR A 110 -1.16 39.63 -10.91
C THR A 110 -0.01 40.26 -11.71
N ALA A 111 -0.17 40.39 -13.02
CA ALA A 111 0.79 41.15 -13.88
C ALA A 111 0.47 42.66 -13.94
N ARG A 112 -0.22 43.20 -12.96
CA ARG A 112 -0.57 44.64 -12.98
C ARG A 112 -0.38 45.32 -11.64
N ARG A 113 0.79 45.21 -11.03
CA ARG A 113 1.29 46.15 -10.00
C ARG A 113 2.73 45.80 -9.58
N LEU A 114 3.66 45.87 -10.52
CA LEU A 114 5.05 46.21 -10.17
C LEU A 114 5.42 47.43 -11.02
N GLY A 115 5.21 48.58 -10.40
CA GLY A 115 5.60 49.85 -10.92
C GLY A 115 7.11 49.90 -11.06
N LEU A 116 7.62 49.78 -12.27
CA LEU A 116 8.97 50.18 -12.64
C LEU A 116 8.99 51.70 -12.77
N GLY A 117 9.00 52.35 -11.60
CA GLY A 117 9.35 53.74 -11.44
C GLY A 117 10.84 53.93 -11.39
N ARG A 118 11.40 54.57 -12.42
CA ARG A 118 12.57 55.43 -12.38
C ARG A 118 13.91 54.82 -11.97
N LEU A 119 14.67 54.35 -12.96
CA LEU A 119 16.12 54.53 -12.92
C LEU A 119 16.50 55.60 -13.92
N ARG A 120 16.87 56.71 -13.34
CA ARG A 120 17.30 57.96 -13.97
C ARG A 120 18.78 57.89 -14.31
N ARG A 121 19.09 58.05 -15.63
CA ARG A 121 20.27 58.69 -16.21
C ARG A 121 21.62 58.50 -15.51
N GLN A 122 22.54 57.88 -16.24
CA GLN A 122 23.88 58.42 -16.37
C GLN A 122 24.31 58.46 -17.84
N ARG A 123 24.93 59.61 -18.20
CA ARG A 123 25.35 60.04 -19.53
C ARG A 123 26.54 59.25 -20.06
N GLY A 124 26.48 58.93 -21.32
CA GLY A 124 27.63 58.63 -22.13
C GLY A 124 27.21 58.79 -23.60
N GLY A 125 27.74 59.84 -24.26
CA GLY A 125 27.33 60.20 -25.61
C GLY A 125 27.80 59.22 -26.65
N ALA A 126 26.87 58.82 -27.51
CA ALA A 126 27.15 58.33 -28.87
C ALA A 126 25.97 58.72 -29.75
N ALA A 127 26.29 59.07 -31.00
CA ALA A 127 25.46 59.74 -31.98
C ALA A 127 24.05 59.11 -32.12
N ALA A 128 23.04 59.97 -32.10
CA ALA A 128 21.65 59.64 -32.31
C ALA A 128 21.40 59.20 -33.77
N SER A 129 21.02 57.95 -33.95
CA SER A 129 20.31 57.52 -35.17
C SER A 129 18.84 57.97 -35.04
N PRO A 130 18.18 58.35 -36.14
CA PRO A 130 16.81 58.83 -36.10
C PRO A 130 15.86 57.69 -35.60
N PRO A 131 14.78 58.03 -34.89
CA PRO A 131 13.83 57.06 -34.39
C PRO A 131 13.16 56.33 -35.57
N PRO A 132 12.98 54.97 -35.48
CA PRO A 132 12.25 54.25 -36.51
C PRO A 132 10.82 54.78 -36.62
N SER A 133 10.27 54.78 -37.84
CA SER A 133 8.88 55.16 -38.10
C SER A 133 7.95 54.27 -37.31
N PRO A 134 6.79 54.81 -36.83
CA PRO A 134 5.82 54.06 -36.01
C PRO A 134 5.42 52.70 -36.61
N GLU A 135 5.33 52.58 -37.90
CA GLU A 135 5.02 51.36 -38.67
C GLU A 135 6.09 50.25 -38.50
N LEU A 136 7.37 50.64 -38.40
CA LEU A 136 8.48 49.67 -38.21
C LEU A 136 8.53 49.20 -36.75
N ALA A 137 8.20 50.04 -35.77
CA ALA A 137 8.11 49.66 -34.37
C ALA A 137 6.96 48.71 -34.09
N ASP A 138 5.80 48.91 -34.69
CA ASP A 138 4.65 48.05 -34.58
C ASP A 138 4.88 46.68 -35.28
N ALA A 139 5.56 46.66 -36.43
CA ALA A 139 5.93 45.43 -37.12
C ALA A 139 6.96 44.60 -36.30
N GLN A 140 7.95 45.24 -35.68
CA GLN A 140 8.91 44.56 -34.80
C GLN A 140 8.26 44.01 -33.52
N ALA A 141 7.33 44.79 -32.93
CA ALA A 141 6.57 44.34 -31.77
C ALA A 141 5.67 43.14 -32.09
N ALA A 142 5.04 43.14 -33.27
CA ALA A 142 4.21 42.03 -33.74
C ALA A 142 5.04 40.77 -34.02
N GLN A 143 6.24 40.90 -34.59
CA GLN A 143 7.17 39.80 -34.82
C GLN A 143 7.72 39.21 -33.50
N ALA A 144 8.08 40.06 -32.54
CA ALA A 144 8.51 39.59 -31.22
C ALA A 144 7.40 38.87 -30.45
N ALA A 145 6.16 39.37 -30.57
CA ALA A 145 4.98 38.71 -29.96
C ALA A 145 4.61 37.39 -30.65
N ALA A 146 4.88 37.26 -31.95
CA ALA A 146 4.67 36.01 -32.71
C ALA A 146 5.76 34.97 -32.37
N ALA A 147 7.03 35.41 -32.26
CA ALA A 147 8.13 34.55 -31.84
C ALA A 147 7.94 34.03 -30.41
N GLY A 148 7.57 34.89 -29.46
CA GLY A 148 7.29 34.48 -28.08
C GLY A 148 6.09 33.53 -27.94
N ARG A 149 5.07 33.67 -28.81
CA ARG A 149 3.96 32.70 -28.87
C ARG A 149 4.40 31.36 -29.45
N SER A 150 5.27 31.35 -30.44
CA SER A 150 5.82 30.13 -31.04
C SER A 150 6.70 29.36 -30.04
N GLU A 151 7.54 30.05 -29.29
CA GLU A 151 8.39 29.43 -28.24
C GLU A 151 7.54 28.84 -27.10
N LEU A 152 6.54 29.56 -26.60
CA LEU A 152 5.61 29.07 -25.57
C LEU A 152 4.82 27.84 -26.03
N THR A 153 4.43 27.79 -27.31
CA THR A 153 3.70 26.66 -27.89
C THR A 153 4.63 25.45 -28.05
N THR A 154 5.88 25.67 -28.44
CA THR A 154 6.87 24.60 -28.60
C THR A 154 7.30 24.06 -27.24
N GLN A 155 7.53 24.92 -26.25
CA GLN A 155 7.85 24.47 -24.89
C GLN A 155 6.71 23.67 -24.27
N GLY A 156 5.46 24.14 -24.41
CA GLY A 156 4.29 23.38 -23.94
C GLY A 156 4.12 22.02 -24.62
N ALA A 157 4.50 21.91 -25.89
CA ALA A 157 4.49 20.64 -26.61
C ALA A 157 5.60 19.67 -26.12
N ILE A 158 6.80 20.21 -25.84
CA ILE A 158 7.93 19.43 -25.28
C ILE A 158 7.59 18.95 -23.88
N ASP A 159 7.07 19.83 -23.02
CA ASP A 159 6.69 19.47 -21.65
C ASP A 159 5.55 18.45 -21.64
N GLY A 160 4.58 18.59 -22.56
CA GLY A 160 3.52 17.61 -22.75
C GLY A 160 4.03 16.25 -23.24
N ALA A 161 4.98 16.23 -24.15
CA ALA A 161 5.60 15.00 -24.64
C ALA A 161 6.46 14.32 -23.55
N ALA A 162 7.21 15.09 -22.78
CA ALA A 162 7.98 14.58 -21.63
C ALA A 162 7.07 13.95 -20.56
N ALA A 163 5.99 14.63 -20.20
CA ALA A 163 5.01 14.10 -19.25
C ALA A 163 4.31 12.82 -19.75
N GLN A 164 4.02 12.74 -21.06
CA GLN A 164 3.48 11.53 -21.68
C GLN A 164 4.49 10.38 -21.69
N ALA A 165 5.76 10.67 -21.98
CA ALA A 165 6.83 9.67 -21.94
C ALA A 165 7.06 9.14 -20.52
N GLU A 166 7.03 10.00 -19.51
CA GLU A 166 7.16 9.60 -18.10
C GLU A 166 5.99 8.72 -17.66
N THR A 167 4.76 9.09 -18.01
CA THR A 167 3.57 8.26 -17.71
C THR A 167 3.64 6.91 -18.43
N ALA A 168 4.08 6.87 -19.67
CA ALA A 168 4.26 5.62 -20.43
C ALA A 168 5.31 4.69 -19.79
N LEU A 169 6.42 5.23 -19.29
CA LEU A 169 7.44 4.45 -18.57
C LEU A 169 6.93 3.88 -17.24
N VAL A 170 6.15 4.64 -16.51
CA VAL A 170 5.52 4.17 -15.26
C VAL A 170 4.52 3.05 -15.54
N ASP A 171 3.71 3.18 -16.58
CA ASP A 171 2.74 2.18 -17.01
C ASP A 171 3.43 0.89 -17.48
N GLU A 172 4.53 0.99 -18.22
CA GLU A 172 5.29 -0.17 -18.70
C GLU A 172 5.93 -0.95 -17.52
N ARG A 173 6.57 -0.25 -16.58
CA ARG A 173 7.10 -0.87 -15.35
C ARG A 173 6.01 -1.57 -14.54
N ARG A 174 4.82 -1.01 -14.50
CA ARG A 174 3.67 -1.60 -13.82
C ARG A 174 3.18 -2.87 -14.50
N LYS A 175 3.04 -2.85 -15.83
CA LYS A 175 2.68 -4.04 -16.62
C LYS A 175 3.68 -5.17 -16.43
N GLN A 176 4.98 -4.85 -16.39
CA GLN A 176 6.03 -5.83 -16.11
C GLN A 176 5.89 -6.46 -14.73
N ARG A 177 5.61 -5.68 -13.68
CA ARG A 177 5.37 -6.19 -12.32
C ARG A 177 4.14 -7.11 -12.25
N VAL A 178 3.03 -6.71 -12.88
CA VAL A 178 1.81 -7.54 -12.93
C VAL A 178 2.06 -8.86 -13.67
N ARG A 179 2.79 -8.84 -14.78
CA ARG A 179 3.17 -10.06 -15.51
C ARG A 179 4.08 -10.97 -14.69
N ALA A 180 5.07 -10.41 -13.98
CA ALA A 180 5.96 -11.16 -13.10
C ALA A 180 5.19 -11.83 -11.95
N LEU A 181 4.29 -11.10 -11.28
CA LEU A 181 3.41 -11.65 -10.25
C LEU A 181 2.52 -12.77 -10.79
N GLY A 182 1.93 -12.57 -11.98
CA GLY A 182 1.14 -13.60 -12.65
C GLY A 182 1.96 -14.86 -12.97
N ALA A 183 3.23 -14.71 -13.35
CA ALA A 183 4.12 -15.85 -13.59
C ALA A 183 4.42 -16.63 -12.30
N ILE A 184 4.73 -15.94 -11.20
CA ILE A 184 4.97 -16.57 -9.90
C ILE A 184 3.73 -17.32 -9.41
N LEU A 185 2.55 -16.71 -9.50
CA LEU A 185 1.29 -17.33 -9.10
C LEU A 185 0.98 -18.58 -9.92
N ARG A 186 1.20 -18.53 -11.23
CA ARG A 186 1.02 -19.70 -12.12
C ARG A 186 1.99 -20.85 -11.77
N SER A 187 3.25 -20.51 -11.53
CA SER A 187 4.26 -21.50 -11.15
C SER A 187 3.91 -22.16 -9.81
N GLY A 188 3.56 -21.36 -8.79
CA GLY A 188 3.13 -21.87 -7.49
C GLY A 188 1.89 -22.75 -7.57
N ALA A 189 0.86 -22.30 -8.31
CA ALA A 189 -0.35 -23.10 -8.53
C ALA A 189 -0.05 -24.43 -9.25
N SER A 190 0.81 -24.41 -10.27
CA SER A 190 1.20 -25.64 -10.98
C SER A 190 1.91 -26.63 -10.06
N VAL A 191 2.88 -26.17 -9.26
CA VAL A 191 3.59 -27.01 -8.30
C VAL A 191 2.62 -27.64 -7.32
N THR A 192 1.68 -26.85 -6.78
CA THR A 192 0.67 -27.37 -5.84
C THR A 192 -0.25 -28.40 -6.47
N ILE A 193 -0.78 -28.13 -7.67
CA ILE A 193 -1.68 -29.05 -8.37
C ILE A 193 -0.98 -30.36 -8.68
N PHE A 194 0.25 -30.32 -9.22
CA PHE A 194 0.98 -31.55 -9.53
C PHE A 194 1.46 -32.30 -8.29
N ALA A 195 1.79 -31.60 -7.20
CA ALA A 195 2.10 -32.26 -5.92
C ALA A 195 0.89 -33.03 -5.39
N ILE A 196 -0.31 -32.43 -5.38
CA ILE A 196 -1.55 -33.08 -4.96
C ILE A 196 -1.87 -34.28 -5.88
N ALA A 197 -1.78 -34.07 -7.20
CA ALA A 197 -2.01 -35.16 -8.16
C ALA A 197 -1.01 -36.30 -7.95
N GLY A 198 0.25 -36.02 -7.71
CA GLY A 198 1.28 -36.99 -7.39
C GLY A 198 0.97 -37.78 -6.13
N PHE A 199 0.53 -37.14 -5.04
CA PHE A 199 0.10 -37.85 -3.83
C PHE A 199 -1.08 -38.79 -4.07
N VAL A 200 -2.08 -38.34 -4.86
CA VAL A 200 -3.23 -39.20 -5.21
C VAL A 200 -2.78 -40.41 -6.01
N ILE A 201 -1.91 -40.22 -7.01
CA ILE A 201 -1.40 -41.33 -7.86
C ILE A 201 -0.58 -42.32 -7.03
N LEU A 202 0.31 -41.82 -6.14
CA LEU A 202 1.09 -42.69 -5.26
C LEU A 202 0.21 -43.50 -4.30
N GLY A 203 -0.90 -42.91 -3.83
CA GLY A 203 -1.90 -43.60 -3.03
C GLY A 203 -2.61 -44.72 -3.80
N ASP A 204 -3.01 -44.49 -5.07
CA ASP A 204 -3.62 -45.48 -5.94
C ASP A 204 -2.64 -46.65 -6.26
N LEU A 205 -1.33 -46.38 -6.26
CA LEU A 205 -0.28 -47.38 -6.41
C LEU A 205 0.03 -48.14 -5.11
N SER A 206 -0.76 -47.93 -4.05
CA SER A 206 -0.58 -48.58 -2.73
C SER A 206 0.77 -48.27 -2.08
N ILE A 207 1.44 -47.16 -2.45
CA ILE A 207 2.67 -46.70 -1.82
C ILE A 207 2.33 -46.07 -0.47
N ASN A 208 3.10 -46.40 0.56
CA ASN A 208 2.91 -45.82 1.88
C ASN A 208 3.23 -44.31 1.86
N LEU A 209 2.20 -43.50 1.98
CA LEU A 209 2.31 -42.04 1.96
C LEU A 209 2.75 -41.43 3.30
N ALA A 210 2.78 -42.17 4.39
CA ALA A 210 3.06 -41.65 5.72
C ALA A 210 4.42 -40.89 5.81
N PRO A 211 5.55 -41.42 5.25
CA PRO A 211 6.81 -40.66 5.27
C PRO A 211 6.76 -39.36 4.43
N LEU A 212 6.05 -39.40 3.29
CA LEU A 212 5.91 -38.27 2.41
C LEU A 212 5.04 -37.17 3.03
N LEU A 213 3.94 -37.55 3.68
CA LEU A 213 3.07 -36.62 4.41
C LEU A 213 3.79 -36.01 5.62
N ALA A 214 4.60 -36.83 6.34
CA ALA A 214 5.40 -36.31 7.43
C ALA A 214 6.41 -35.25 6.94
N SER A 215 7.13 -35.53 5.84
CA SER A 215 8.07 -34.55 5.25
C SER A 215 7.37 -33.33 4.70
N ALA A 216 6.22 -33.45 4.04
CA ALA A 216 5.40 -32.34 3.59
C ALA A 216 4.89 -31.50 4.76
N GLY A 217 4.57 -32.11 5.90
CA GLY A 217 4.23 -31.42 7.13
C GLY A 217 5.35 -30.53 7.64
N VAL A 218 6.58 -31.04 7.68
CA VAL A 218 7.78 -30.23 8.07
C VAL A 218 7.97 -29.04 7.12
N VAL A 219 7.87 -29.26 5.80
CA VAL A 219 7.94 -28.19 4.80
C VAL A 219 6.81 -27.18 5.01
N GLY A 220 5.58 -27.66 5.28
CA GLY A 220 4.43 -26.79 5.56
C GLY A 220 4.65 -25.88 6.77
N VAL A 221 5.19 -26.43 7.85
CA VAL A 221 5.57 -25.65 9.05
C VAL A 221 6.63 -24.61 8.72
N ALA A 222 7.68 -24.99 7.98
CA ALA A 222 8.74 -24.04 7.60
C ALA A 222 8.21 -22.89 6.72
N VAL A 223 7.33 -23.17 5.76
CA VAL A 223 6.65 -22.16 4.93
C VAL A 223 5.73 -21.30 5.78
N GLY A 224 5.01 -21.88 6.75
CA GLY A 224 4.16 -21.16 7.69
C GLY A 224 4.93 -20.14 8.52
N PHE A 225 6.06 -20.52 9.11
CA PHE A 225 6.95 -19.59 9.81
C PHE A 225 7.51 -18.50 8.87
N GLY A 226 7.90 -18.87 7.65
CA GLY A 226 8.36 -17.92 6.64
C GLY A 226 7.29 -16.88 6.23
N ALA A 227 6.01 -17.26 6.26
CA ALA A 227 4.87 -16.40 5.91
C ALA A 227 4.25 -15.66 7.11
N GLN A 228 4.67 -15.91 8.34
CA GLN A 228 4.07 -15.38 9.58
C GLN A 228 3.97 -13.86 9.58
N SER A 229 5.01 -13.16 9.10
CA SER A 229 5.00 -11.70 9.03
C SER A 229 3.95 -11.16 8.06
N LEU A 230 3.72 -11.85 6.95
CA LEU A 230 2.68 -11.47 5.99
C LEU A 230 1.29 -11.57 6.63
N VAL A 231 1.00 -12.68 7.30
CA VAL A 231 -0.28 -12.88 8.00
C VAL A 231 -0.48 -11.79 9.05
N ARG A 232 0.54 -11.49 9.85
CA ARG A 232 0.51 -10.42 10.85
C ARG A 232 0.21 -9.06 10.19
N ASP A 233 0.89 -8.71 9.08
CA ASP A 233 0.68 -7.44 8.39
C ASP A 233 -0.77 -7.27 7.92
N TYR A 234 -1.37 -8.32 7.34
CA TYR A 234 -2.75 -8.28 6.84
C TYR A 234 -3.77 -8.22 7.97
N LEU A 235 -3.61 -9.02 9.03
CA LEU A 235 -4.51 -9.00 10.17
C LEU A 235 -4.47 -7.65 10.87
N ALA A 236 -3.28 -7.10 11.12
CA ALA A 236 -3.12 -5.78 11.70
C ALA A 236 -3.83 -4.71 10.85
N GLY A 237 -3.65 -4.72 9.53
CA GLY A 237 -4.32 -3.78 8.63
C GLY A 237 -5.86 -3.89 8.65
N ILE A 238 -6.40 -5.10 8.78
CA ILE A 238 -7.85 -5.30 8.91
C ILE A 238 -8.35 -4.68 10.23
N PHE A 239 -7.69 -4.97 11.37
CA PHE A 239 -8.10 -4.45 12.67
C PHE A 239 -7.96 -2.93 12.74
N MET A 240 -6.88 -2.34 12.22
CA MET A 240 -6.71 -0.89 12.14
C MET A 240 -7.87 -0.19 11.42
N LEU A 241 -8.35 -0.79 10.30
CA LEU A 241 -9.47 -0.25 9.54
C LEU A 241 -10.83 -0.47 10.24
N VAL A 242 -11.02 -1.61 10.91
CA VAL A 242 -12.26 -1.92 11.63
C VAL A 242 -12.40 -1.09 12.91
N GLU A 243 -11.30 -0.85 13.61
CA GLU A 243 -11.24 -0.08 14.84
C GLU A 243 -11.14 1.44 14.61
N ASP A 244 -10.99 1.88 13.36
CA ASP A 244 -10.85 3.30 12.96
C ASP A 244 -9.75 4.03 13.77
N GLN A 245 -8.59 3.37 13.91
CA GLN A 245 -7.47 3.92 14.70
C GLN A 245 -6.92 5.18 14.06
N TYR A 246 -6.84 5.22 12.73
CA TYR A 246 -6.49 6.39 11.92
C TYR A 246 -6.94 6.23 10.47
N GLY A 247 -7.16 7.34 9.79
CA GLY A 247 -7.57 7.43 8.39
C GLY A 247 -6.62 8.22 7.49
N VAL A 248 -6.94 8.28 6.21
CA VAL A 248 -6.21 9.12 5.25
C VAL A 248 -6.45 10.59 5.58
N GLY A 249 -5.37 11.35 5.74
CA GLY A 249 -5.39 12.76 6.14
C GLY A 249 -5.08 12.98 7.62
N ASP A 250 -5.10 11.95 8.47
CA ASP A 250 -4.71 12.07 9.87
C ASP A 250 -3.19 12.32 10.01
N ALA A 251 -2.84 13.08 11.02
CA ALA A 251 -1.47 13.20 11.47
C ALA A 251 -1.21 12.13 12.53
N ILE A 252 -0.24 11.27 12.27
CA ILE A 252 0.11 10.17 13.16
C ILE A 252 1.61 10.12 13.43
N THR A 253 1.94 9.54 14.58
CA THR A 253 3.31 9.18 14.94
C THR A 253 3.39 7.66 15.17
N VAL A 254 4.31 7.00 14.46
CA VAL A 254 4.58 5.57 14.53
C VAL A 254 6.08 5.36 14.63
N GLY A 255 6.58 5.00 15.81
CA GLY A 255 8.02 4.94 16.06
C GLY A 255 8.69 6.28 15.73
N ASP A 256 9.70 6.25 14.85
CA ASP A 256 10.43 7.46 14.43
C ASP A 256 9.74 8.23 13.29
N ALA A 257 8.69 7.68 12.70
CA ALA A 257 7.97 8.30 11.60
C ALA A 257 6.78 9.11 12.12
N SER A 258 6.80 10.43 11.90
CA SER A 258 5.67 11.33 12.20
C SER A 258 5.27 12.08 10.94
N GLY A 259 3.97 12.17 10.67
CA GLY A 259 3.47 12.88 9.49
C GLY A 259 2.01 12.59 9.17
N THR A 260 1.61 12.98 7.96
CA THR A 260 0.23 12.81 7.48
C THR A 260 0.07 11.49 6.73
N VAL A 261 -0.99 10.75 7.04
CA VAL A 261 -1.36 9.51 6.35
C VAL A 261 -1.83 9.82 4.93
N GLU A 262 -1.11 9.32 3.93
CA GLU A 262 -1.51 9.44 2.52
C GLU A 262 -2.38 8.29 2.05
N ASN A 263 -2.11 7.09 2.55
CA ASN A 263 -2.83 5.89 2.13
C ASN A 263 -2.70 4.79 3.20
N VAL A 264 -3.79 4.07 3.43
CA VAL A 264 -3.84 2.87 4.25
C VAL A 264 -4.29 1.71 3.38
N THR A 265 -3.47 0.67 3.31
CA THR A 265 -3.81 -0.59 2.65
C THR A 265 -3.83 -1.70 3.70
N LEU A 266 -4.29 -2.89 3.36
CA LEU A 266 -4.31 -4.03 4.29
C LEU A 266 -2.92 -4.41 4.82
N ARG A 267 -1.84 -4.11 4.08
CA ARG A 267 -0.47 -4.50 4.47
C ARG A 267 0.42 -3.34 4.88
N ILE A 268 0.23 -2.17 4.28
CA ILE A 268 1.15 -1.04 4.37
C ILE A 268 0.36 0.25 4.60
N THR A 269 0.79 1.03 5.58
CA THR A 269 0.40 2.43 5.77
C THR A 269 1.49 3.33 5.19
N ARG A 270 1.09 4.36 4.43
CA ARG A 270 1.98 5.38 3.88
C ARG A 270 1.79 6.69 4.65
N VAL A 271 2.88 7.20 5.19
CA VAL A 271 2.92 8.46 5.93
C VAL A 271 3.89 9.40 5.26
N ARG A 272 3.52 10.65 5.05
CA ARG A 272 4.43 11.70 4.57
C ARG A 272 4.79 12.63 5.70
N ASP A 273 6.09 12.79 5.95
CA ASP A 273 6.58 13.71 6.96
C ASP A 273 6.62 15.17 6.45
N VAL A 274 6.98 16.08 7.35
CA VAL A 274 7.09 17.52 7.05
C VAL A 274 8.20 17.86 6.04
N ASN A 275 9.18 16.96 5.86
CA ASN A 275 10.27 17.13 4.90
C ASN A 275 9.91 16.56 3.52
N GLY A 276 8.71 16.00 3.37
CA GLY A 276 8.24 15.36 2.13
C GLY A 276 8.67 13.91 1.95
N VAL A 277 9.36 13.31 2.92
CA VAL A 277 9.75 11.89 2.87
C VAL A 277 8.51 11.02 3.04
N VAL A 278 8.40 9.99 2.20
CA VAL A 278 7.30 9.03 2.27
C VAL A 278 7.76 7.77 2.98
N TRP A 279 7.21 7.53 4.15
CA TRP A 279 7.42 6.34 4.95
C TRP A 279 6.45 5.23 4.54
N HIS A 280 6.98 4.05 4.24
CA HIS A 280 6.21 2.84 3.97
C HIS A 280 6.30 1.91 5.17
N ILE A 281 5.29 1.94 6.03
CA ILE A 281 5.27 1.22 7.30
C ILE A 281 4.43 -0.05 7.12
N ARG A 282 4.98 -1.23 7.46
CA ARG A 282 4.21 -2.47 7.45
C ARG A 282 3.25 -2.46 8.64
N ASN A 283 1.98 -2.75 8.39
CA ASN A 283 0.95 -2.67 9.44
C ASN A 283 1.26 -3.59 10.63
N GLY A 284 1.77 -4.79 10.38
CA GLY A 284 2.17 -5.73 11.45
C GLY A 284 3.44 -5.34 12.22
N ALA A 285 4.14 -4.27 11.81
CA ALA A 285 5.27 -3.70 12.54
C ALA A 285 4.86 -2.49 13.41
N ILE A 286 3.61 -2.06 13.34
CA ILE A 286 3.06 -0.98 14.15
C ILE A 286 2.60 -1.58 15.48
N GLU A 287 3.37 -1.35 16.54
CA GLU A 287 3.02 -1.79 17.89
C GLU A 287 2.17 -0.74 18.60
N THR A 288 2.50 0.52 18.38
CA THR A 288 1.76 1.66 18.93
C THR A 288 1.65 2.76 17.87
N VAL A 289 0.51 3.45 17.84
CA VAL A 289 0.30 4.62 17.00
C VAL A 289 -0.26 5.75 17.85
N GLY A 290 0.34 6.93 17.72
CA GLY A 290 -0.22 8.16 18.25
C GLY A 290 -0.98 8.89 17.15
N ASN A 291 -2.30 9.10 17.31
CA ASN A 291 -3.08 9.93 16.39
C ASN A 291 -3.22 11.34 16.96
N GLU A 292 -2.58 12.31 16.28
CA GLU A 292 -2.52 13.72 16.71
C GLU A 292 -3.69 14.55 16.18
N SER A 293 -4.61 13.93 15.44
CA SER A 293 -5.74 14.61 14.79
C SER A 293 -7.10 14.06 15.20
N GLN A 294 -7.18 13.05 16.04
CA GLN A 294 -8.44 12.43 16.41
C GLN A 294 -9.13 13.21 17.55
N GLY A 295 -10.34 13.69 17.27
CA GLY A 295 -11.18 14.41 18.23
C GLY A 295 -10.72 15.84 18.49
N TRP A 296 -9.62 16.03 19.20
CA TRP A 296 -9.00 17.33 19.47
C TRP A 296 -7.49 17.21 19.54
N ALA A 297 -6.81 18.34 19.41
CA ALA A 297 -5.37 18.39 19.52
C ALA A 297 -4.94 19.46 20.54
N ARG A 298 -3.69 19.41 20.97
CA ARG A 298 -3.14 20.36 21.91
C ARG A 298 -1.91 21.05 21.33
N ALA A 299 -1.93 22.37 21.29
CA ALA A 299 -0.74 23.17 21.10
C ALA A 299 0.00 23.24 22.44
N VAL A 300 1.27 22.86 22.45
CA VAL A 300 2.14 22.90 23.65
C VAL A 300 3.29 23.83 23.34
N ILE A 301 3.44 24.87 24.14
CA ILE A 301 4.49 25.87 23.97
C ILE A 301 5.35 25.88 25.22
N ASP A 302 6.58 25.45 25.07
CA ASP A 302 7.62 25.59 26.07
C ASP A 302 8.41 26.85 25.79
N PHE A 303 8.45 27.74 26.79
CA PHE A 303 9.05 29.05 26.65
C PHE A 303 10.13 29.26 27.72
N PRO A 304 11.40 29.43 27.34
CA PRO A 304 12.47 29.66 28.28
C PRO A 304 12.44 31.11 28.83
N VAL A 305 12.52 31.25 30.15
CA VAL A 305 12.64 32.55 30.84
C VAL A 305 13.86 32.50 31.75
N PRO A 306 14.45 33.66 32.09
CA PRO A 306 15.61 33.71 33.00
C PRO A 306 15.26 33.17 34.39
N TYR A 307 16.20 32.47 35.01
CA TYR A 307 16.05 31.91 36.37
C TYR A 307 15.71 32.97 37.42
N GLU A 308 16.26 34.19 37.28
CA GLU A 308 16.08 35.33 38.19
C GLU A 308 14.73 36.04 38.01
N ALA A 309 13.97 35.71 36.98
CA ALA A 309 12.72 36.39 36.67
C ALA A 309 11.61 36.03 37.67
N ASP A 310 10.73 36.98 37.96
CA ASP A 310 9.54 36.71 38.78
C ASP A 310 8.53 35.85 38.01
N LEU A 311 8.45 34.57 38.38
CA LEU A 311 7.59 33.59 37.72
C LEU A 311 6.11 33.95 37.85
N ALA A 312 5.67 34.60 38.95
CA ALA A 312 4.28 34.98 39.15
C ALA A 312 3.86 36.11 38.17
N ALA A 313 4.75 37.09 38.00
CA ALA A 313 4.57 38.14 37.01
C ALA A 313 4.56 37.59 35.58
N ILE A 314 5.46 36.63 35.27
CA ILE A 314 5.51 35.97 33.98
C ILE A 314 4.23 35.15 33.72
N MET A 315 3.75 34.35 34.68
CA MET A 315 2.50 33.61 34.55
C MET A 315 1.32 34.54 34.21
N THR A 316 1.24 35.65 34.88
CA THR A 316 0.21 36.68 34.63
C THR A 316 0.31 37.22 33.18
N LEU A 317 1.52 37.56 32.74
CA LEU A 317 1.81 38.09 31.41
C LEU A 317 1.45 37.05 30.31
N LEU A 318 1.90 35.83 30.49
CA LEU A 318 1.61 34.71 29.54
C LEU A 318 0.08 34.45 29.47
N THR A 319 -0.61 34.44 30.62
CA THR A 319 -2.07 34.26 30.67
C THR A 319 -2.78 35.41 29.92
N GLN A 320 -2.37 36.66 30.11
CA GLN A 320 -2.94 37.81 29.39
C GLN A 320 -2.69 37.72 27.89
N ALA A 321 -1.50 37.30 27.46
CA ALA A 321 -1.19 37.09 26.06
C ALA A 321 -2.03 35.99 25.41
N GLY A 322 -2.20 34.88 26.11
CA GLY A 322 -3.09 33.78 25.71
C GLY A 322 -4.54 34.22 25.59
N MET A 323 -5.05 34.95 26.59
CA MET A 323 -6.43 35.47 26.58
C MET A 323 -6.68 36.49 25.47
N ARG A 324 -5.67 37.30 25.10
CA ARG A 324 -5.75 38.17 23.92
C ARG A 324 -5.94 37.37 22.63
N MET A 325 -5.26 36.24 22.48
CA MET A 325 -5.45 35.36 21.32
C MET A 325 -6.80 34.64 21.36
N TRP A 326 -7.26 34.20 22.53
CA TRP A 326 -8.56 33.59 22.70
C TRP A 326 -9.72 34.52 22.31
N ASN A 327 -9.61 35.81 22.59
CA ASN A 327 -10.60 36.80 22.24
C ASN A 327 -10.48 37.32 20.79
N ASP A 328 -9.46 36.89 20.06
CA ASP A 328 -9.27 37.25 18.66
C ASP A 328 -10.19 36.42 17.76
N PRO A 329 -11.10 37.03 16.98
CA PRO A 329 -12.03 36.32 16.12
C PRO A 329 -11.36 35.39 15.12
N ALA A 330 -10.14 35.70 14.68
CA ALA A 330 -9.38 34.88 13.74
C ALA A 330 -8.98 33.53 14.31
N TRP A 331 -8.77 33.44 15.60
CA TRP A 331 -8.29 32.24 16.31
C TRP A 331 -9.36 31.56 17.17
N ARG A 332 -10.40 32.31 17.54
CA ARG A 332 -11.48 31.83 18.40
C ARG A 332 -12.17 30.56 17.85
N SER A 333 -12.31 30.45 16.53
CA SER A 333 -12.97 29.31 15.89
C SER A 333 -12.11 28.03 15.85
N VAL A 334 -10.81 28.15 16.04
CA VAL A 334 -9.88 27.01 16.01
C VAL A 334 -9.40 26.54 17.38
N MET A 335 -9.54 27.40 18.40
CA MET A 335 -9.26 27.06 19.80
C MET A 335 -10.55 26.58 20.46
N LEU A 336 -10.53 25.43 21.09
CA LEU A 336 -11.70 24.83 21.75
C LEU A 336 -11.88 25.31 23.17
N GLU A 337 -10.78 25.63 23.84
CA GLU A 337 -10.72 26.12 25.22
C GLU A 337 -9.73 27.29 25.31
N ALA A 338 -9.88 28.11 26.34
CA ALA A 338 -8.92 29.18 26.60
C ALA A 338 -7.52 28.60 26.89
N PRO A 339 -6.44 29.25 26.45
CA PRO A 339 -5.09 28.79 26.78
C PRO A 339 -4.83 28.84 28.30
N GLU A 340 -4.11 27.84 28.78
CA GLU A 340 -3.73 27.71 30.18
C GLU A 340 -2.22 27.74 30.33
N VAL A 341 -1.72 28.44 31.35
CA VAL A 341 -0.31 28.40 31.75
C VAL A 341 -0.16 27.33 32.85
N TRP A 342 0.55 26.25 32.53
CA TRP A 342 0.79 25.17 33.48
C TRP A 342 1.93 25.46 34.47
N GLY A 343 2.69 26.54 34.23
CA GLY A 343 3.79 26.95 35.08
C GLY A 343 5.15 26.39 34.64
N ALA A 344 6.09 26.38 35.56
CA ALA A 344 7.46 25.88 35.32
C ALA A 344 7.45 24.36 35.14
N GLN A 345 7.97 23.89 34.02
CA GLN A 345 8.10 22.46 33.71
C GLN A 345 9.47 21.93 34.08
N GLU A 346 10.49 22.73 33.84
CA GLU A 346 11.89 22.32 34.02
C GLU A 346 12.76 23.54 34.36
N ILE A 347 13.80 23.34 35.15
CA ILE A 347 14.82 24.33 35.44
C ILE A 347 16.16 23.78 34.90
N VAL A 348 16.74 24.47 33.92
CA VAL A 348 17.97 24.05 33.27
C VAL A 348 18.98 25.17 33.32
N GLY A 349 20.00 25.04 34.14
CA GLY A 349 21.04 26.06 34.33
C GLY A 349 20.45 27.40 34.71
N THR A 350 20.60 28.41 33.86
CA THR A 350 20.14 29.81 34.09
C THR A 350 18.75 30.07 33.51
N LYS A 351 17.97 29.04 33.16
CA LYS A 351 16.65 29.19 32.56
C LYS A 351 15.60 28.31 33.21
N VAL A 352 14.40 28.82 33.26
CA VAL A 352 13.18 28.10 33.65
C VAL A 352 12.33 27.92 32.40
N ILE A 353 11.90 26.70 32.13
CA ILE A 353 10.99 26.40 31.00
C ILE A 353 9.55 26.53 31.50
N MET A 354 8.85 27.55 31.02
CA MET A 354 7.43 27.78 31.29
C MET A 354 6.59 27.12 30.20
N ARG A 355 5.54 26.36 30.60
CA ARG A 355 4.65 25.70 29.66
C ARG A 355 3.29 26.38 29.59
N MET A 356 2.87 26.69 28.38
CA MET A 356 1.51 27.07 28.06
C MET A 356 0.89 26.05 27.12
N VAL A 357 -0.40 25.73 27.30
CA VAL A 357 -1.11 24.80 26.45
C VAL A 357 -2.41 25.44 25.95
N ALA A 358 -2.83 25.03 24.75
CA ALA A 358 -4.12 25.42 24.19
C ALA A 358 -4.78 24.19 23.51
N LYS A 359 -6.02 23.91 23.84
CA LYS A 359 -6.80 22.86 23.18
C LYS A 359 -7.36 23.38 21.87
N THR A 360 -7.15 22.66 20.80
CA THR A 360 -7.45 23.11 19.44
C THR A 360 -8.27 22.10 18.66
N ALA A 361 -8.92 22.54 17.60
CA ALA A 361 -9.44 21.66 16.58
C ALA A 361 -8.31 20.82 15.94
N PRO A 362 -8.60 19.60 15.47
CA PRO A 362 -7.62 18.73 14.81
C PRO A 362 -6.83 19.45 13.71
N LEU A 363 -5.55 19.15 13.59
CA LEU A 363 -4.62 19.70 12.59
C LEU A 363 -4.39 21.23 12.69
N ARG A 364 -4.90 21.91 13.73
CA ARG A 364 -4.72 23.35 13.96
C ARG A 364 -3.69 23.66 15.03
N GLN A 365 -3.24 22.67 15.80
CA GLN A 365 -2.27 22.82 16.90
C GLN A 365 -1.00 23.55 16.49
N TRP A 366 -0.40 23.21 15.36
CA TRP A 366 0.85 23.84 14.90
C TRP A 366 0.66 25.31 14.51
N GLY A 367 -0.51 25.66 13.95
CA GLY A 367 -0.84 27.06 13.63
C GLY A 367 -1.00 27.89 14.89
N VAL A 368 -1.76 27.40 15.86
CA VAL A 368 -1.97 28.03 17.17
C VAL A 368 -0.64 28.14 17.93
N GLU A 369 0.19 27.11 17.91
CA GLU A 369 1.49 27.09 18.56
C GLU A 369 2.43 28.19 18.00
N ARG A 370 2.54 28.32 16.68
CA ARG A 370 3.36 29.36 16.07
C ARG A 370 2.88 30.76 16.42
N GLU A 371 1.59 31.01 16.37
CA GLU A 371 1.01 32.30 16.69
C GLU A 371 1.14 32.65 18.18
N LEU A 372 0.85 31.71 19.08
CA LEU A 372 1.06 31.93 20.51
C LEU A 372 2.53 32.22 20.79
N ARG A 373 3.46 31.46 20.22
CA ARG A 373 4.90 31.68 20.39
C ARG A 373 5.30 33.10 19.94
N ALA A 374 4.74 33.63 18.84
CA ALA A 374 4.97 34.95 18.37
C ALA A 374 4.41 36.03 19.34
N ARG A 375 3.18 35.88 19.82
CA ARG A 375 2.54 36.78 20.76
C ARG A 375 3.22 36.77 22.13
N LEU A 376 3.64 35.61 22.61
CA LEU A 376 4.39 35.48 23.86
C LEU A 376 5.74 36.19 23.78
N LYS A 377 6.46 36.01 22.66
CA LYS A 377 7.71 36.77 22.42
C LYS A 377 7.49 38.27 22.52
N THR A 378 6.48 38.79 21.86
CA THR A 378 6.15 40.23 21.87
C THR A 378 5.81 40.69 23.30
N ALA A 379 4.97 39.96 24.02
CA ALA A 379 4.58 40.30 25.38
C ALA A 379 5.79 40.35 26.34
N LEU A 380 6.70 39.40 26.24
CA LEU A 380 7.92 39.36 27.06
C LEU A 380 8.87 40.54 26.71
N GLN A 381 9.00 40.90 25.43
CA GLN A 381 9.78 42.05 25.01
C GLN A 381 9.20 43.38 25.54
N GLU A 382 7.88 43.57 25.47
CA GLU A 382 7.19 44.74 26.02
C GLU A 382 7.34 44.84 27.54
N ALA A 383 7.41 43.72 28.25
CA ALA A 383 7.67 43.69 29.68
C ALA A 383 9.15 43.85 30.07
N GLY A 384 10.05 44.03 29.11
CA GLY A 384 11.49 44.17 29.36
C GLY A 384 12.20 42.92 29.88
N ILE A 385 11.60 41.75 29.69
CA ILE A 385 12.22 40.47 30.08
C ILE A 385 13.23 40.09 29.01
N PRO A 386 14.53 40.00 29.34
CA PRO A 386 15.57 39.71 28.38
C PRO A 386 15.46 38.29 27.84
N PRO A 387 15.89 38.01 26.59
CA PRO A 387 16.00 36.68 26.08
C PRO A 387 17.06 35.90 26.88
N VAL A 388 16.80 34.61 27.11
CA VAL A 388 17.79 33.74 27.77
C VAL A 388 18.91 33.46 26.78
N ALA A 389 20.15 33.79 27.18
CA ALA A 389 21.32 33.45 26.39
C ALA A 389 21.42 31.91 26.25
N VAL A 390 21.65 31.44 25.04
CA VAL A 390 22.03 30.06 24.79
C VAL A 390 23.47 29.93 25.29
N ALA A 391 23.69 29.20 26.38
CA ALA A 391 25.04 28.81 26.74
C ALA A 391 25.56 27.86 25.65
N ASP A 392 26.66 28.25 25.02
CA ASP A 392 27.39 27.40 24.07
C ASP A 392 27.88 26.11 24.72
#